data_e0a648e4ecbcec8cd593b8d857466503
#
_entry.id   e0a648e4ecbcec8cd593b8d857466503
#
_cell.length_a   1.000
_cell.length_b   1.000
_cell.length_c   1.000
_cell.angle_alpha   90.00
_cell.angle_beta   90.00
_cell.angle_gamma   90.00
#
_symmetry.space_group_name_H-M   'P 1'
#
loop_
_entity.id
_entity.type
_entity.pdbx_description
1 polymer ?
#
loop_
_entity_poly.entity_id
_entity_poly.type
_entity_poly.pdbx_seq_one_letter_code
_entity_poly.pdbx_strand_id
1 'polypeptide(L)'
;MRTLPLLFTAALLAPAAVAQTAKINDVVQKKDGSRLRGVEVTEFTLTGVRGKRGAEAFEVPAHQVVGIEWSNAPEAFATGRSALDRGDFKTAAQLLGDVQSDRALVKADAEFFKVKAAVGGIGVDKAAAETAATHARTWLNANANHWRTPEALLLCGRAERLAGAATAAATLRDLDDRATREGFGAVWSARAKAELAATLLAQGKAGEARTAFQSASAATDTALGTPSGDEAELKTLKTLARVGEGETFLAEKDFAKAETFFRSLAGSNQPELVAAGLAGEGESVFLSAVATNRSEDIRRAQLSLAKASVTDAVGGEASAKANYYLGRSLVALGPDKEGDNFKQRANAYFQIVVDGYPTSRWAALAKAEQAK
;
A
#
# COMPACT_ATOMS: atom_id res chain seq x y z
N MET A 1 10.79 81.14 48.47
CA MET A 1 9.64 80.61 47.65
C MET A 1 10.20 79.47 46.76
N ARG A 2 9.91 78.23 47.08
CA ARG A 2 10.38 77.09 46.33
C ARG A 2 9.15 76.44 45.65
N THR A 3 9.10 76.49 44.35
CA THR A 3 8.04 75.87 43.53
C THR A 3 8.39 74.43 43.21
N LEU A 4 7.54 73.48 43.63
CA LEU A 4 7.59 72.06 43.24
C LEU A 4 6.93 71.87 41.87
N PRO A 5 7.47 71.05 40.94
CA PRO A 5 6.73 70.67 39.75
C PRO A 5 5.93 69.41 40.03
N LEU A 6 4.63 69.43 39.69
CA LEU A 6 3.74 68.24 39.63
C LEU A 6 4.12 67.42 38.40
N LEU A 7 4.53 66.16 38.63
CA LEU A 7 4.66 65.15 37.61
C LEU A 7 3.30 64.47 37.37
N PHE A 8 2.69 64.70 36.19
CA PHE A 8 1.54 63.98 35.70
C PHE A 8 2.01 62.67 35.05
N THR A 9 1.75 61.55 35.70
CA THR A 9 1.96 60.20 35.13
C THR A 9 0.72 59.84 34.32
N ALA A 10 0.80 59.93 32.98
CA ALA A 10 -0.21 59.42 32.07
C ALA A 10 -0.08 57.88 31.96
N ALA A 11 -0.98 57.16 32.58
CA ALA A 11 -1.10 55.71 32.39
C ALA A 11 -1.65 55.41 30.99
N LEU A 12 -0.80 54.93 30.08
CA LEU A 12 -1.21 54.38 28.78
C LEU A 12 -1.91 53.01 29.01
N LEU A 13 -3.23 53.03 28.98
CA LEU A 13 -4.05 51.82 28.83
C LEU A 13 -3.86 51.29 27.40
N ALA A 14 -2.97 50.30 27.23
CA ALA A 14 -2.87 49.53 26.00
C ALA A 14 -4.19 48.73 25.84
N PRO A 15 -4.89 48.79 24.69
CA PRO A 15 -6.02 47.92 24.46
C PRO A 15 -5.55 46.51 24.41
N ALA A 16 -6.08 45.63 25.26
CA ALA A 16 -5.90 44.19 25.14
C ALA A 16 -6.46 43.78 23.77
N ALA A 17 -5.55 43.45 22.85
CA ALA A 17 -5.93 42.84 21.59
C ALA A 17 -6.57 41.49 21.92
N VAL A 18 -7.90 41.44 21.87
CA VAL A 18 -8.64 40.19 21.87
C VAL A 18 -8.22 39.46 20.60
N ALA A 19 -7.33 38.48 20.74
CA ALA A 19 -6.98 37.59 19.64
C ALA A 19 -8.30 36.96 19.17
N GLN A 20 -8.77 37.37 18.02
CA GLN A 20 -9.92 36.77 17.36
C GLN A 20 -9.48 35.35 17.02
N THR A 21 -9.94 34.36 17.79
CA THR A 21 -9.70 32.94 17.49
C THR A 21 -10.26 32.67 16.10
N ALA A 22 -9.40 32.38 15.14
CA ALA A 22 -9.80 32.09 13.78
C ALA A 22 -10.85 30.96 13.80
N LYS A 23 -12.01 31.22 13.18
CA LYS A 23 -13.12 30.27 13.16
C LYS A 23 -12.65 28.96 12.52
N ILE A 24 -12.74 27.88 13.27
CA ILE A 24 -12.44 26.53 12.76
C ILE A 24 -13.46 26.18 11.68
N ASN A 25 -13.01 25.69 10.54
CA ASN A 25 -13.82 25.43 9.37
C ASN A 25 -13.26 24.18 8.62
N ASP A 26 -13.21 23.06 9.34
CA ASP A 26 -12.73 21.80 8.79
C ASP A 26 -13.70 21.23 7.74
N VAL A 27 -13.20 20.32 6.91
CA VAL A 27 -14.00 19.58 5.93
C VAL A 27 -13.77 18.10 6.09
N VAL A 28 -14.83 17.33 6.38
CA VAL A 28 -14.78 15.86 6.37
C VAL A 28 -15.15 15.38 4.97
N GLN A 29 -14.21 14.71 4.31
CA GLN A 29 -14.39 14.09 3.00
C GLN A 29 -14.96 12.69 3.16
N LYS A 30 -16.01 12.34 2.41
CA LYS A 30 -16.65 11.03 2.45
C LYS A 30 -16.41 10.21 1.18
N LYS A 31 -16.57 8.90 1.27
CA LYS A 31 -16.38 7.95 0.15
C LYS A 31 -17.39 8.16 -0.98
N ASP A 32 -18.58 8.63 -0.69
CA ASP A 32 -19.60 8.98 -1.69
C ASP A 32 -19.28 10.28 -2.48
N GLY A 33 -18.11 10.87 -2.24
CA GLY A 33 -17.67 12.11 -2.85
C GLY A 33 -18.25 13.37 -2.16
N SER A 34 -19.19 13.21 -1.22
CA SER A 34 -19.73 14.33 -0.48
C SER A 34 -18.72 14.92 0.52
N ARG A 35 -18.89 16.20 0.84
CA ARG A 35 -17.98 16.96 1.70
C ARG A 35 -18.78 17.69 2.77
N LEU A 36 -18.60 17.28 4.03
CA LEU A 36 -19.19 17.98 5.16
C LEU A 36 -18.30 19.18 5.53
N ARG A 37 -18.74 20.37 5.15
CA ARG A 37 -17.99 21.65 5.29
C ARG A 37 -18.50 22.47 6.47
N GLY A 38 -17.63 23.36 6.95
CA GLY A 38 -17.99 24.30 7.99
C GLY A 38 -18.14 23.66 9.36
N VAL A 39 -17.35 22.62 9.61
CA VAL A 39 -17.39 21.86 10.87
C VAL A 39 -16.14 22.11 11.71
N GLU A 40 -16.25 21.84 12.98
CA GLU A 40 -15.14 21.69 13.91
C GLU A 40 -15.07 20.21 14.32
N VAL A 41 -14.03 19.51 13.87
CA VAL A 41 -13.75 18.14 14.30
C VAL A 41 -13.15 18.20 15.70
N THR A 42 -13.78 17.52 16.66
CA THR A 42 -13.41 17.57 18.08
C THR A 42 -12.95 16.23 18.64
N GLU A 43 -13.31 15.12 17.99
CA GLU A 43 -13.04 13.79 18.51
C GLU A 43 -12.88 12.77 17.38
N PHE A 44 -11.92 11.83 17.58
CA PHE A 44 -11.80 10.59 16.84
C PHE A 44 -12.19 9.41 17.73
N THR A 45 -13.01 8.52 17.20
CA THR A 45 -13.33 7.24 17.80
C THR A 45 -13.02 6.11 16.83
N LEU A 46 -13.00 4.85 17.28
CA LEU A 46 -12.85 3.71 16.37
C LEU A 46 -13.94 3.65 15.30
N THR A 47 -15.15 4.10 15.64
CA THR A 47 -16.33 3.98 14.81
C THR A 47 -16.65 5.24 14.01
N GLY A 48 -15.97 6.37 14.27
CA GLY A 48 -16.31 7.59 13.56
C GLY A 48 -15.46 8.83 13.89
N VAL A 49 -15.78 9.87 13.15
CA VAL A 49 -15.28 11.25 13.34
C VAL A 49 -16.43 12.10 13.85
N ARG A 50 -16.25 12.74 14.99
CA ARG A 50 -17.24 13.56 15.66
C ARG A 50 -16.82 15.00 15.74
N GLY A 51 -17.82 15.87 15.85
CA GLY A 51 -17.58 17.31 15.98
C GLY A 51 -18.85 18.12 16.04
N LYS A 52 -18.72 19.42 15.69
CA LYS A 52 -19.82 20.40 15.71
C LYS A 52 -19.91 21.12 14.39
N ARG A 53 -21.16 21.46 13.99
CA ARG A 53 -21.48 22.37 12.91
C ARG A 53 -22.31 23.53 13.49
N GLY A 54 -21.63 24.60 13.83
CA GLY A 54 -22.26 25.63 14.68
C GLY A 54 -22.55 25.07 16.07
N ALA A 55 -23.83 25.05 16.49
CA ALA A 55 -24.27 24.47 17.75
C ALA A 55 -24.65 22.97 17.66
N GLU A 56 -24.80 22.42 16.46
CA GLU A 56 -25.25 21.06 16.23
C GLU A 56 -24.07 20.06 16.23
N ALA A 57 -24.20 18.96 16.96
CA ALA A 57 -23.25 17.86 16.93
C ALA A 57 -23.42 17.06 15.64
N PHE A 58 -22.31 16.52 15.12
CA PHE A 58 -22.33 15.55 14.02
C PHE A 58 -21.46 14.34 14.33
N GLU A 59 -21.76 13.24 13.67
CA GLU A 59 -20.92 12.05 13.61
C GLU A 59 -20.89 11.52 12.18
N VAL A 60 -19.70 11.21 11.67
CA VAL A 60 -19.51 10.54 10.39
C VAL A 60 -18.90 9.18 10.68
N PRO A 61 -19.54 8.05 10.31
CA PRO A 61 -19.00 6.71 10.51
C PRO A 61 -17.63 6.54 9.88
N ALA A 62 -16.69 5.89 10.56
CA ALA A 62 -15.30 5.72 10.14
C ALA A 62 -15.18 5.13 8.72
N HIS A 63 -16.01 4.13 8.39
CA HIS A 63 -16.02 3.48 7.08
C HIS A 63 -16.46 4.39 5.92
N GLN A 64 -17.06 5.55 6.22
CA GLN A 64 -17.44 6.57 5.23
C GLN A 64 -16.42 7.69 5.10
N VAL A 65 -15.45 7.82 6.03
CA VAL A 65 -14.46 8.89 6.00
C VAL A 65 -13.29 8.52 5.09
N VAL A 66 -12.97 9.39 4.13
CA VAL A 66 -11.75 9.31 3.30
C VAL A 66 -10.62 10.13 3.93
N GLY A 67 -10.95 11.31 4.45
CA GLY A 67 -9.99 12.21 5.02
C GLY A 67 -10.60 13.46 5.62
N ILE A 68 -9.74 14.26 6.26
CA ILE A 68 -10.11 15.55 6.83
C ILE A 68 -9.19 16.61 6.24
N GLU A 69 -9.80 17.68 5.73
CA GLU A 69 -9.11 18.90 5.39
C GLU A 69 -9.19 19.82 6.60
N TRP A 70 -8.06 20.02 7.24
CA TRP A 70 -7.96 20.81 8.44
C TRP A 70 -7.90 22.30 8.11
N SER A 71 -8.79 23.12 8.68
CA SER A 71 -8.64 24.56 8.68
C SER A 71 -7.44 24.95 9.54
N ASN A 72 -6.69 25.94 9.09
CA ASN A 72 -5.50 26.44 9.79
C ASN A 72 -4.43 25.35 10.07
N ALA A 73 -4.38 24.28 9.24
CA ALA A 73 -3.28 23.34 9.32
C ALA A 73 -1.96 24.04 8.93
N PRO A 74 -0.84 23.70 9.58
CA PRO A 74 0.46 24.17 9.14
C PRO A 74 0.73 23.80 7.68
N GLU A 75 1.43 24.66 6.94
CA GLU A 75 1.77 24.43 5.53
C GLU A 75 2.52 23.10 5.32
N ALA A 76 3.38 22.74 6.27
CA ALA A 76 4.10 21.46 6.27
C ALA A 76 3.15 20.25 6.22
N PHE A 77 1.96 20.31 6.83
CA PHE A 77 0.95 19.26 6.76
C PHE A 77 0.40 19.08 5.35
N ALA A 78 -0.05 20.17 4.72
CA ALA A 78 -0.63 20.13 3.37
C ALA A 78 0.41 19.71 2.32
N THR A 79 1.62 20.28 2.40
CA THR A 79 2.72 19.96 1.48
C THR A 79 3.22 18.53 1.68
N GLY A 80 3.32 18.06 2.93
CA GLY A 80 3.68 16.68 3.24
C GLY A 80 2.66 15.67 2.74
N ARG A 81 1.35 15.97 2.86
CA ARG A 81 0.28 15.18 2.26
C ARG A 81 0.40 15.10 0.75
N SER A 82 0.61 16.25 0.09
CA SER A 82 0.80 16.31 -1.35
C SER A 82 2.04 15.54 -1.84
N ALA A 83 3.14 15.57 -1.08
CA ALA A 83 4.33 14.75 -1.36
C ALA A 83 4.02 13.25 -1.26
N LEU A 84 3.26 12.85 -0.21
CA LEU A 84 2.82 11.46 -0.03
C LEU A 84 1.97 10.96 -1.22
N ASP A 85 1.02 11.78 -1.68
CA ASP A 85 0.13 11.45 -2.79
C ASP A 85 0.89 11.30 -4.13
N ARG A 86 2.03 11.98 -4.28
CA ARG A 86 2.95 11.82 -5.44
C ARG A 86 3.95 10.68 -5.29
N GLY A 87 3.96 9.96 -4.14
CA GLY A 87 4.93 8.90 -3.87
C GLY A 87 6.33 9.41 -3.46
N ASP A 88 6.49 10.69 -3.16
CA ASP A 88 7.72 11.24 -2.57
C ASP A 88 7.72 11.02 -1.05
N PHE A 89 7.90 9.76 -0.69
CA PHE A 89 7.79 9.30 0.69
C PHE A 89 8.82 9.93 1.63
N LYS A 90 10.02 10.21 1.12
CA LYS A 90 11.10 10.82 1.92
C LYS A 90 10.74 12.25 2.30
N THR A 91 10.37 13.08 1.32
CA THR A 91 9.94 14.46 1.56
C THR A 91 8.66 14.49 2.41
N ALA A 92 7.71 13.58 2.16
CA ALA A 92 6.49 13.47 2.95
C ALA A 92 6.79 13.20 4.43
N ALA A 93 7.65 12.21 4.73
CA ALA A 93 8.01 11.86 6.11
C ALA A 93 8.69 13.03 6.85
N GLN A 94 9.56 13.77 6.18
CA GLN A 94 10.23 14.94 6.74
C GLN A 94 9.23 16.05 7.06
N LEU A 95 8.46 16.51 6.08
CA LEU A 95 7.49 17.60 6.24
C LEU A 95 6.43 17.28 7.29
N LEU A 96 5.92 16.04 7.32
CA LEU A 96 4.94 15.59 8.30
C LEU A 96 5.52 15.50 9.71
N GLY A 97 6.82 15.20 9.84
CA GLY A 97 7.56 15.24 11.12
C GLY A 97 7.75 16.65 11.69
N ASP A 98 7.78 17.67 10.82
CA ASP A 98 7.95 19.07 11.20
C ASP A 98 6.62 19.77 11.55
N VAL A 99 5.49 19.06 11.50
CA VAL A 99 4.17 19.64 11.79
C VAL A 99 4.03 20.04 13.25
N GLN A 100 3.93 21.33 13.49
CA GLN A 100 3.59 21.93 14.78
C GLN A 100 2.16 22.46 14.75
N SER A 101 1.32 22.06 15.69
CA SER A 101 -0.06 22.51 15.78
C SER A 101 -0.53 22.49 17.23
N ASP A 102 -1.35 23.45 17.63
CA ASP A 102 -2.02 23.44 18.94
C ASP A 102 -3.19 22.44 18.98
N ARG A 103 -3.65 21.97 17.82
CA ARG A 103 -4.73 21.00 17.71
C ARG A 103 -4.18 19.57 17.77
N ALA A 104 -4.49 18.85 18.85
CA ALA A 104 -4.03 17.47 19.06
C ALA A 104 -4.44 16.52 17.91
N LEU A 105 -5.64 16.71 17.34
CA LEU A 105 -6.14 15.88 16.24
C LEU A 105 -5.36 16.10 14.94
N VAL A 106 -4.87 17.32 14.68
CA VAL A 106 -3.99 17.60 13.53
C VAL A 106 -2.65 16.92 13.70
N LYS A 107 -2.09 16.95 14.92
CA LYS A 107 -0.85 16.20 15.23
C LYS A 107 -1.03 14.69 15.05
N ALA A 108 -2.11 14.12 15.58
CA ALA A 108 -2.40 12.69 15.46
C ALA A 108 -2.52 12.26 13.98
N ASP A 109 -3.18 13.09 13.16
CA ASP A 109 -3.33 12.84 11.72
C ASP A 109 -1.97 13.00 10.99
N ALA A 110 -1.13 13.99 11.35
CA ALA A 110 0.21 14.15 10.80
C ALA A 110 1.11 12.94 11.10
N GLU A 111 1.12 12.47 12.34
CA GLU A 111 1.88 11.27 12.74
C GLU A 111 1.37 10.00 12.02
N PHE A 112 0.06 9.89 11.78
CA PHE A 112 -0.45 8.80 10.95
C PHE A 112 0.09 8.85 9.52
N PHE A 113 0.05 10.02 8.86
CA PHE A 113 0.58 10.15 7.50
C PHE A 113 2.10 9.97 7.42
N LYS A 114 2.83 10.28 8.49
CA LYS A 114 4.25 9.95 8.62
C LYS A 114 4.48 8.43 8.66
N VAL A 115 3.65 7.67 9.38
CA VAL A 115 3.65 6.19 9.32
C VAL A 115 3.40 5.71 7.90
N LYS A 116 2.38 6.27 7.23
CA LYS A 116 2.04 5.91 5.85
C LYS A 116 3.20 6.19 4.87
N ALA A 117 3.88 7.33 5.02
CA ALA A 117 5.06 7.67 4.24
C ALA A 117 6.23 6.70 4.53
N ALA A 118 6.48 6.37 5.79
CA ALA A 118 7.52 5.42 6.16
C ALA A 118 7.29 4.04 5.54
N VAL A 119 6.05 3.53 5.59
CA VAL A 119 5.69 2.23 5.00
C VAL A 119 5.75 2.27 3.47
N GLY A 120 5.30 3.38 2.84
CA GLY A 120 5.37 3.55 1.38
C GLY A 120 6.81 3.61 0.86
N GLY A 121 7.73 4.16 1.65
CA GLY A 121 9.14 4.33 1.29
C GLY A 121 10.07 3.14 1.56
N ILE A 122 9.56 2.00 2.07
CA ILE A 122 10.40 0.85 2.46
C ILE A 122 11.22 0.30 1.28
N GLY A 123 10.61 0.20 0.09
CA GLY A 123 11.25 -0.47 -1.05
C GLY A 123 11.65 -1.92 -0.69
N VAL A 124 12.95 -2.23 -0.83
CA VAL A 124 13.55 -3.54 -0.49
C VAL A 124 14.43 -3.50 0.77
N ASP A 125 14.48 -2.36 1.46
CA ASP A 125 15.33 -2.16 2.64
C ASP A 125 14.65 -2.73 3.90
N LYS A 126 15.24 -3.79 4.42
CA LYS A 126 14.76 -4.46 5.64
C LYS A 126 14.86 -3.56 6.89
N ALA A 127 15.91 -2.75 7.03
CA ALA A 127 16.07 -1.84 8.17
C ALA A 127 15.02 -0.72 8.14
N ALA A 128 14.71 -0.20 6.95
CA ALA A 128 13.61 0.73 6.77
C ALA A 128 12.25 0.08 7.14
N ALA A 129 12.05 -1.19 6.81
CA ALA A 129 10.84 -1.92 7.17
C ALA A 129 10.70 -2.11 8.69
N GLU A 130 11.77 -2.47 9.39
CA GLU A 130 11.81 -2.59 10.86
C GLU A 130 11.49 -1.24 11.54
N THR A 131 12.06 -0.15 11.02
CA THR A 131 11.77 1.21 11.50
C THR A 131 10.31 1.59 11.27
N ALA A 132 9.77 1.34 10.08
CA ALA A 132 8.38 1.64 9.74
C ALA A 132 7.39 0.82 10.60
N ALA A 133 7.69 -0.46 10.86
CA ALA A 133 6.89 -1.32 11.75
C ALA A 133 6.88 -0.77 13.18
N THR A 134 8.03 -0.32 13.69
CA THR A 134 8.14 0.30 15.02
C THR A 134 7.32 1.59 15.10
N HIS A 135 7.39 2.46 14.10
CA HIS A 135 6.59 3.69 14.04
C HIS A 135 5.09 3.39 14.01
N ALA A 136 4.67 2.42 13.18
CA ALA A 136 3.26 2.02 13.11
C ALA A 136 2.76 1.46 14.46
N ARG A 137 3.55 0.65 15.13
CA ARG A 137 3.23 0.08 16.45
C ARG A 137 3.12 1.19 17.52
N THR A 138 4.06 2.11 17.53
CA THR A 138 4.04 3.27 18.45
C THR A 138 2.79 4.10 18.24
N TRP A 139 2.44 4.38 16.98
CA TRP A 139 1.23 5.14 16.65
C TRP A 139 -0.05 4.41 17.11
N LEU A 140 -0.16 3.10 16.87
CA LEU A 140 -1.27 2.26 17.30
C LEU A 140 -1.46 2.29 18.83
N ASN A 141 -0.37 2.20 19.59
CA ASN A 141 -0.42 2.23 21.06
C ASN A 141 -0.88 3.61 21.57
N ALA A 142 -0.45 4.69 20.93
CA ALA A 142 -0.84 6.04 21.32
C ALA A 142 -2.27 6.43 20.88
N ASN A 143 -2.82 5.75 19.86
CA ASN A 143 -4.07 6.13 19.19
C ASN A 143 -5.04 4.94 19.08
N ALA A 144 -5.18 4.13 20.13
CA ALA A 144 -5.95 2.87 20.10
C ALA A 144 -7.43 3.05 19.70
N ASN A 145 -8.01 4.22 19.93
CA ASN A 145 -9.40 4.55 19.61
C ASN A 145 -9.56 5.45 18.38
N HIS A 146 -8.57 5.48 17.50
CA HIS A 146 -8.61 6.36 16.32
C HIS A 146 -9.29 5.66 15.13
N TRP A 147 -10.09 6.38 14.34
CA TRP A 147 -10.80 5.84 13.18
C TRP A 147 -9.88 5.26 12.09
N ARG A 148 -8.59 5.63 12.08
CA ARG A 148 -7.57 5.08 11.18
C ARG A 148 -6.89 3.80 11.71
N THR A 149 -7.32 3.29 12.87
CA THR A 149 -6.74 2.06 13.45
C THR A 149 -6.70 0.89 12.47
N PRO A 150 -7.76 0.63 11.65
CA PRO A 150 -7.67 -0.46 10.67
C PRO A 150 -6.58 -0.24 9.62
N GLU A 151 -6.43 0.99 9.10
CA GLU A 151 -5.37 1.31 8.14
C GLU A 151 -3.98 1.19 8.79
N ALA A 152 -3.83 1.65 10.02
CA ALA A 152 -2.57 1.55 10.75
C ALA A 152 -2.16 0.10 11.07
N LEU A 153 -3.12 -0.78 11.40
CA LEU A 153 -2.87 -2.21 11.59
C LEU A 153 -2.42 -2.88 10.27
N LEU A 154 -3.06 -2.54 9.15
CA LEU A 154 -2.65 -3.04 7.83
C LEU A 154 -1.23 -2.59 7.48
N LEU A 155 -0.92 -1.31 7.69
CA LEU A 155 0.42 -0.74 7.45
C LEU A 155 1.47 -1.39 8.35
N CYS A 156 1.15 -1.61 9.63
CA CYS A 156 2.01 -2.30 10.59
C CYS A 156 2.32 -3.73 10.13
N GLY A 157 1.29 -4.52 9.83
CA GLY A 157 1.45 -5.90 9.35
C GLY A 157 2.25 -5.99 8.05
N ARG A 158 2.05 -5.04 7.12
CA ARG A 158 2.83 -4.95 5.89
C ARG A 158 4.30 -4.63 6.16
N ALA A 159 4.61 -3.66 7.01
CA ALA A 159 5.97 -3.33 7.39
C ALA A 159 6.66 -4.50 8.10
N GLU A 160 5.96 -5.17 9.03
CA GLU A 160 6.44 -6.36 9.71
C GLU A 160 6.73 -7.52 8.75
N ARG A 161 5.88 -7.73 7.73
CA ARG A 161 6.13 -8.73 6.68
C ARG A 161 7.39 -8.42 5.89
N LEU A 162 7.57 -7.16 5.46
CA LEU A 162 8.75 -6.71 4.71
C LEU A 162 10.03 -6.78 5.56
N ALA A 163 9.92 -6.59 6.87
CA ALA A 163 10.99 -6.80 7.84
C ALA A 163 11.30 -8.30 8.09
N GLY A 164 10.42 -9.20 7.68
CA GLY A 164 10.51 -10.63 7.99
C GLY A 164 10.17 -10.94 9.46
N ALA A 165 9.41 -10.07 10.13
CA ALA A 165 9.04 -10.25 11.53
C ALA A 165 8.02 -11.38 11.72
N ALA A 166 8.21 -12.20 12.77
CA ALA A 166 7.29 -13.28 13.09
C ALA A 166 5.89 -12.79 13.51
N THR A 167 5.77 -11.54 13.96
CA THR A 167 4.53 -10.92 14.42
C THR A 167 3.56 -10.53 13.30
N ALA A 168 4.04 -10.39 12.06
CA ALA A 168 3.25 -9.90 10.93
C ALA A 168 1.89 -10.62 10.75
N ALA A 169 1.91 -11.96 10.80
CA ALA A 169 0.70 -12.76 10.66
C ALA A 169 -0.29 -12.53 11.83
N ALA A 170 0.22 -12.34 13.05
CA ALA A 170 -0.63 -12.07 14.22
C ALA A 170 -1.28 -10.68 14.13
N THR A 171 -0.53 -9.65 13.72
CA THR A 171 -1.06 -8.30 13.50
C THR A 171 -2.18 -8.27 12.46
N LEU A 172 -2.03 -9.04 11.38
CA LEU A 172 -3.05 -9.08 10.31
C LEU A 172 -4.28 -9.91 10.69
N ARG A 173 -4.12 -10.96 11.51
CA ARG A 173 -5.26 -11.67 12.11
C ARG A 173 -6.02 -10.78 13.08
N ASP A 174 -5.32 -9.99 13.91
CA ASP A 174 -5.97 -9.01 14.79
C ASP A 174 -6.81 -8.00 14.00
N LEU A 175 -6.30 -7.52 12.86
CA LEU A 175 -7.08 -6.65 11.98
C LEU A 175 -8.34 -7.33 11.45
N ASP A 176 -8.26 -8.59 10.98
CA ASP A 176 -9.40 -9.35 10.47
C ASP A 176 -10.47 -9.58 11.54
N ASP A 177 -10.03 -10.01 12.74
CA ASP A 177 -10.90 -10.24 13.88
C ASP A 177 -11.60 -8.95 14.33
N ARG A 178 -10.88 -7.85 14.40
CA ARG A 178 -11.40 -6.53 14.76
C ARG A 178 -12.31 -5.94 13.68
N ALA A 179 -12.04 -6.22 12.40
CA ALA A 179 -12.91 -5.77 11.31
C ALA A 179 -14.36 -6.27 11.50
N THR A 180 -14.55 -7.47 12.03
CA THR A 180 -15.85 -8.03 12.33
C THR A 180 -16.37 -7.55 13.70
N ARG A 181 -15.57 -7.67 14.75
CA ARG A 181 -15.97 -7.40 16.12
C ARG A 181 -16.22 -5.92 16.41
N GLU A 182 -15.41 -5.03 15.83
CA GLU A 182 -15.47 -3.59 16.06
C GLU A 182 -16.15 -2.83 14.91
N GLY A 183 -16.66 -3.55 13.89
CA GLY A 183 -17.44 -2.96 12.82
C GLY A 183 -16.65 -2.11 11.83
N PHE A 184 -15.36 -2.42 11.58
CA PHE A 184 -14.57 -1.70 10.56
C PHE A 184 -15.08 -1.95 9.14
N GLY A 185 -15.80 -3.05 8.93
CA GLY A 185 -16.43 -3.41 7.66
C GLY A 185 -15.68 -4.48 6.88
N ALA A 186 -16.41 -5.11 5.93
CA ALA A 186 -15.94 -6.26 5.15
C ALA A 186 -14.69 -5.95 4.31
N VAL A 187 -14.51 -4.69 3.88
CA VAL A 187 -13.35 -4.27 3.08
C VAL A 187 -12.05 -4.44 3.89
N TRP A 188 -12.06 -4.10 5.18
CA TRP A 188 -10.87 -4.26 6.04
C TRP A 188 -10.55 -5.73 6.31
N SER A 189 -11.57 -6.57 6.46
CA SER A 189 -11.38 -8.03 6.55
C SER A 189 -10.75 -8.58 5.25
N ALA A 190 -11.23 -8.16 4.08
CA ALA A 190 -10.66 -8.58 2.79
C ALA A 190 -9.19 -8.15 2.64
N ARG A 191 -8.87 -6.89 2.99
CA ARG A 191 -7.49 -6.37 2.98
C ARG A 191 -6.58 -7.16 3.93
N ALA A 192 -7.05 -7.42 5.16
CA ALA A 192 -6.31 -8.17 6.16
C ALA A 192 -5.99 -9.60 5.68
N LYS A 193 -6.97 -10.30 5.13
CA LYS A 193 -6.81 -11.66 4.60
C LYS A 193 -5.85 -11.71 3.42
N ALA A 194 -5.91 -10.74 2.49
CA ALA A 194 -5.00 -10.68 1.35
C ALA A 194 -3.54 -10.46 1.79
N GLU A 195 -3.30 -9.53 2.72
CA GLU A 195 -1.97 -9.24 3.24
C GLU A 195 -1.46 -10.40 4.13
N LEU A 196 -2.34 -11.07 4.90
CA LEU A 196 -2.02 -12.27 5.67
C LEU A 196 -1.56 -13.42 4.76
N ALA A 197 -2.26 -13.63 3.64
CA ALA A 197 -1.89 -14.65 2.67
C ALA A 197 -0.50 -14.39 2.08
N ALA A 198 -0.21 -13.14 1.68
CA ALA A 198 1.10 -12.73 1.22
C ALA A 198 2.19 -12.90 2.30
N THR A 199 1.84 -12.64 3.57
CA THR A 199 2.74 -12.85 4.72
C THR A 199 3.09 -14.31 4.92
N LEU A 200 2.10 -15.20 4.88
CA LEU A 200 2.29 -16.65 5.01
C LEU A 200 3.14 -17.21 3.86
N LEU A 201 2.91 -16.71 2.63
CA LEU A 201 3.72 -17.10 1.48
C LEU A 201 5.18 -16.65 1.66
N ALA A 202 5.42 -15.43 2.10
CA ALA A 202 6.76 -14.91 2.38
C ALA A 202 7.48 -15.69 3.51
N GLN A 203 6.72 -16.27 4.44
CA GLN A 203 7.23 -17.15 5.50
C GLN A 203 7.47 -18.59 5.04
N GLY A 204 7.27 -18.92 3.75
CA GLY A 204 7.43 -20.27 3.20
C GLY A 204 6.29 -21.24 3.54
N LYS A 205 5.17 -20.74 4.07
CA LYS A 205 4.00 -21.53 4.46
C LYS A 205 2.98 -21.62 3.32
N ALA A 206 3.40 -22.20 2.19
CA ALA A 206 2.64 -22.14 0.95
C ALA A 206 1.23 -22.72 1.06
N GLY A 207 1.03 -23.84 1.76
CA GLY A 207 -0.29 -24.45 1.97
C GLY A 207 -1.24 -23.56 2.79
N GLU A 208 -0.74 -22.97 3.91
CA GLU A 208 -1.52 -22.01 4.69
C GLU A 208 -1.82 -20.72 3.89
N ALA A 209 -0.85 -20.24 3.12
CA ALA A 209 -1.00 -19.08 2.25
C ALA A 209 -2.08 -19.30 1.19
N ARG A 210 -2.14 -20.49 0.58
CA ARG A 210 -3.16 -20.87 -0.39
C ARG A 210 -4.57 -20.75 0.19
N THR A 211 -4.79 -21.35 1.36
CA THR A 211 -6.07 -21.26 2.08
C THR A 211 -6.42 -19.82 2.40
N ALA A 212 -5.44 -19.01 2.81
CA ALA A 212 -5.64 -17.61 3.11
C ALA A 212 -5.96 -16.78 1.86
N PHE A 213 -5.33 -17.05 0.69
CA PHE A 213 -5.68 -16.40 -0.59
C PHE A 213 -7.10 -16.76 -1.04
N GLN A 214 -7.51 -18.01 -0.90
CA GLN A 214 -8.90 -18.43 -1.20
C GLN A 214 -9.89 -17.71 -0.28
N SER A 215 -9.57 -17.61 1.01
CA SER A 215 -10.38 -16.86 1.99
C SER A 215 -10.44 -15.34 1.65
N ALA A 216 -9.32 -14.75 1.21
CA ALA A 216 -9.29 -13.36 0.76
C ALA A 216 -10.17 -13.13 -0.47
N SER A 217 -10.12 -14.04 -1.47
CA SER A 217 -11.00 -13.98 -2.65
C SER A 217 -12.47 -14.06 -2.26
N ALA A 218 -12.85 -14.99 -1.38
CA ALA A 218 -14.24 -15.12 -0.89
C ALA A 218 -14.68 -13.88 -0.08
N ALA A 219 -13.81 -13.31 0.73
CA ALA A 219 -14.10 -12.08 1.48
C ALA A 219 -14.31 -10.88 0.56
N THR A 220 -13.55 -10.78 -0.55
CA THR A 220 -13.78 -9.72 -1.55
C THR A 220 -15.10 -9.89 -2.27
N ASP A 221 -15.53 -11.12 -2.59
CA ASP A 221 -16.84 -11.39 -3.20
C ASP A 221 -17.98 -10.99 -2.26
N THR A 222 -17.85 -11.33 -0.98
CA THR A 222 -18.81 -10.90 0.05
C THR A 222 -18.89 -9.38 0.17
N ALA A 223 -17.73 -8.70 0.19
CA ALA A 223 -17.67 -7.25 0.29
C ALA A 223 -18.23 -6.54 -0.96
N LEU A 224 -18.04 -7.11 -2.15
CA LEU A 224 -18.61 -6.61 -3.41
C LEU A 224 -20.13 -6.75 -3.48
N GLY A 225 -20.72 -7.63 -2.67
CA GLY A 225 -22.18 -7.77 -2.56
C GLY A 225 -22.90 -6.57 -1.94
N THR A 226 -22.14 -5.64 -1.30
CA THR A 226 -22.69 -4.42 -0.71
C THR A 226 -21.95 -3.21 -1.25
N PRO A 227 -22.61 -2.23 -1.89
CA PRO A 227 -21.98 -1.03 -2.37
C PRO A 227 -21.27 -0.28 -1.22
N SER A 228 -19.97 -0.02 -1.37
CA SER A 228 -19.14 0.60 -0.34
C SER A 228 -18.31 1.78 -0.84
N GLY A 229 -18.26 1.98 -2.18
CA GLY A 229 -17.34 2.90 -2.84
C GLY A 229 -15.90 2.36 -2.95
N ASP A 230 -15.67 1.10 -2.57
CA ASP A 230 -14.35 0.44 -2.65
C ASP A 230 -14.31 -0.65 -3.75
N GLU A 231 -15.29 -0.69 -4.65
CA GLU A 231 -15.47 -1.79 -5.63
C GLU A 231 -14.25 -1.98 -6.53
N ALA A 232 -13.59 -0.89 -6.95
CA ALA A 232 -12.38 -0.97 -7.78
C ALA A 232 -11.23 -1.62 -7.02
N GLU A 233 -11.03 -1.24 -5.76
CA GLU A 233 -10.01 -1.82 -4.90
C GLU A 233 -10.31 -3.29 -4.58
N LEU A 234 -11.56 -3.63 -4.28
CA LEU A 234 -11.97 -5.01 -4.02
C LEU A 234 -11.72 -5.92 -5.23
N LYS A 235 -12.00 -5.46 -6.45
CA LYS A 235 -11.65 -6.19 -7.67
C LYS A 235 -10.14 -6.39 -7.79
N THR A 236 -9.35 -5.38 -7.50
CA THR A 236 -7.88 -5.47 -7.48
C THR A 236 -7.40 -6.49 -6.43
N LEU A 237 -7.94 -6.45 -5.21
CA LEU A 237 -7.62 -7.41 -4.15
C LEU A 237 -7.99 -8.84 -4.56
N LYS A 238 -9.12 -9.04 -5.21
CA LYS A 238 -9.54 -10.35 -5.73
C LYS A 238 -8.54 -10.87 -6.77
N THR A 239 -8.13 -10.01 -7.71
CA THR A 239 -7.11 -10.34 -8.71
C THR A 239 -5.80 -10.74 -8.05
N LEU A 240 -5.31 -9.95 -7.08
CA LEU A 240 -4.10 -10.24 -6.32
C LEU A 240 -4.21 -11.56 -5.54
N ALA A 241 -5.36 -11.83 -4.93
CA ALA A 241 -5.60 -13.08 -4.21
C ALA A 241 -5.55 -14.30 -5.16
N ARG A 242 -6.16 -14.18 -6.35
CA ARG A 242 -6.12 -15.25 -7.36
C ARG A 242 -4.72 -15.49 -7.89
N VAL A 243 -3.96 -14.43 -8.18
CA VAL A 243 -2.56 -14.55 -8.60
C VAL A 243 -1.71 -15.16 -7.49
N GLY A 244 -1.89 -14.70 -6.24
CA GLY A 244 -1.19 -15.23 -5.08
C GLY A 244 -1.44 -16.72 -4.83
N GLU A 245 -2.67 -17.19 -5.06
CA GLU A 245 -2.98 -18.64 -5.02
C GLU A 245 -2.09 -19.43 -5.99
N GLY A 246 -1.92 -18.95 -7.23
CA GLY A 246 -1.00 -19.55 -8.22
C GLY A 246 0.48 -19.52 -7.77
N GLU A 247 0.90 -18.42 -7.17
CA GLU A 247 2.26 -18.26 -6.62
C GLU A 247 2.57 -19.30 -5.52
N THR A 248 1.56 -19.82 -4.81
CA THR A 248 1.77 -20.87 -3.81
C THR A 248 2.22 -22.18 -4.42
N PHE A 249 1.73 -22.55 -5.62
CA PHE A 249 2.17 -23.75 -6.35
C PHE A 249 3.63 -23.58 -6.82
N LEU A 250 4.02 -22.37 -7.26
CA LEU A 250 5.41 -22.07 -7.61
C LEU A 250 6.33 -22.19 -6.41
N ALA A 251 5.91 -21.72 -5.24
CA ALA A 251 6.66 -21.83 -3.99
C ALA A 251 6.85 -23.30 -3.54
N GLU A 252 5.87 -24.16 -3.80
CA GLU A 252 5.94 -25.62 -3.58
C GLU A 252 6.73 -26.34 -4.67
N LYS A 253 7.16 -25.63 -5.73
CA LYS A 253 7.78 -26.20 -6.94
C LYS A 253 6.88 -27.20 -7.69
N ASP A 254 5.57 -27.12 -7.48
CA ASP A 254 4.58 -27.88 -8.25
C ASP A 254 4.27 -27.11 -9.55
N PHE A 255 5.26 -27.08 -10.45
CA PHE A 255 5.19 -26.30 -11.68
C PHE A 255 4.06 -26.75 -12.59
N ALA A 256 3.67 -28.03 -12.56
CA ALA A 256 2.57 -28.53 -13.36
C ALA A 256 1.20 -27.99 -12.90
N LYS A 257 0.96 -27.95 -11.57
CA LYS A 257 -0.24 -27.31 -11.03
C LYS A 257 -0.22 -25.80 -11.24
N ALA A 258 0.94 -25.15 -11.04
CA ALA A 258 1.10 -23.73 -11.30
C ALA A 258 0.74 -23.38 -12.76
N GLU A 259 1.31 -24.12 -13.75
CA GLU A 259 1.01 -23.95 -15.17
C GLU A 259 -0.48 -24.09 -15.46
N THR A 260 -1.11 -25.17 -14.97
CA THR A 260 -2.56 -25.41 -15.17
C THR A 260 -3.40 -24.28 -14.56
N PHE A 261 -3.07 -23.85 -13.36
CA PHE A 261 -3.78 -22.80 -12.66
C PHE A 261 -3.66 -21.45 -13.40
N PHE A 262 -2.46 -21.03 -13.72
CA PHE A 262 -2.22 -19.75 -14.41
C PHE A 262 -2.80 -19.77 -15.84
N ARG A 263 -2.77 -20.89 -16.55
CA ARG A 263 -3.46 -21.06 -17.83
C ARG A 263 -4.97 -20.84 -17.69
N SER A 264 -5.58 -21.28 -16.59
CA SER A 264 -6.99 -21.01 -16.32
C SER A 264 -7.27 -19.51 -16.11
N LEU A 265 -6.35 -18.79 -15.48
CA LEU A 265 -6.43 -17.32 -15.34
C LEU A 265 -6.25 -16.61 -16.69
N ALA A 266 -5.32 -17.08 -17.53
CA ALA A 266 -5.11 -16.56 -18.88
C ALA A 266 -6.32 -16.74 -19.80
N GLY A 267 -7.19 -17.69 -19.52
CA GLY A 267 -8.49 -17.88 -20.19
C GLY A 267 -9.62 -17.03 -19.66
N SER A 268 -9.37 -16.13 -18.69
CA SER A 268 -10.37 -15.24 -18.12
C SER A 268 -10.82 -14.16 -19.12
N ASN A 269 -12.01 -13.58 -18.86
CA ASN A 269 -12.47 -12.38 -19.56
C ASN A 269 -12.04 -11.06 -18.88
N GLN A 270 -11.20 -11.12 -17.83
CA GLN A 270 -10.68 -9.96 -17.12
C GLN A 270 -9.24 -9.69 -17.57
N PRO A 271 -8.95 -8.56 -18.22
CA PRO A 271 -7.62 -8.28 -18.79
C PRO A 271 -6.47 -8.42 -17.79
N GLU A 272 -6.69 -8.00 -16.55
CA GLU A 272 -5.67 -8.05 -15.47
C GLU A 272 -5.33 -9.51 -15.10
N LEU A 273 -6.33 -10.40 -15.07
CA LEU A 273 -6.12 -11.84 -14.85
C LEU A 273 -5.49 -12.51 -16.06
N VAL A 274 -5.81 -12.08 -17.28
CA VAL A 274 -5.19 -12.62 -18.52
C VAL A 274 -3.70 -12.34 -18.51
N ALA A 275 -3.29 -11.09 -18.29
CA ALA A 275 -1.87 -10.72 -18.26
C ALA A 275 -1.11 -11.46 -17.15
N ALA A 276 -1.66 -11.49 -15.94
CA ALA A 276 -1.06 -12.20 -14.80
C ALA A 276 -1.01 -13.71 -15.02
N GLY A 277 -2.06 -14.29 -15.62
CA GLY A 277 -2.13 -15.71 -15.99
C GLY A 277 -1.04 -16.07 -17.01
N LEU A 278 -0.90 -15.30 -18.08
CA LEU A 278 0.14 -15.50 -19.11
C LEU A 278 1.55 -15.39 -18.51
N ALA A 279 1.80 -14.40 -17.64
CA ALA A 279 3.08 -14.22 -16.98
C ALA A 279 3.40 -15.39 -16.03
N GLY A 280 2.40 -15.84 -15.23
CA GLY A 280 2.56 -16.98 -14.32
C GLY A 280 2.68 -18.32 -15.04
N GLU A 281 1.96 -18.52 -16.14
CA GLU A 281 2.11 -19.71 -17.01
C GLU A 281 3.54 -19.75 -17.57
N GLY A 282 4.02 -18.64 -18.14
CA GLY A 282 5.37 -18.57 -18.68
C GLY A 282 6.45 -18.81 -17.62
N GLU A 283 6.30 -18.24 -16.41
CA GLU A 283 7.20 -18.52 -15.28
C GLU A 283 7.18 -20.00 -14.90
N SER A 284 6.00 -20.62 -14.79
CA SER A 284 5.85 -22.04 -14.41
C SER A 284 6.55 -22.97 -15.41
N VAL A 285 6.31 -22.74 -16.71
CA VAL A 285 6.95 -23.50 -17.79
C VAL A 285 8.45 -23.30 -17.80
N PHE A 286 8.92 -22.06 -17.64
CA PHE A 286 10.35 -21.75 -17.59
C PHE A 286 11.05 -22.45 -16.42
N LEU A 287 10.49 -22.36 -15.22
CA LEU A 287 11.09 -23.00 -14.02
C LEU A 287 11.12 -24.53 -14.16
N SER A 288 10.05 -25.12 -14.69
CA SER A 288 10.00 -26.57 -15.00
C SER A 288 11.05 -26.95 -16.04
N ALA A 289 11.17 -26.18 -17.11
CA ALA A 289 12.10 -26.43 -18.20
C ALA A 289 13.57 -26.36 -17.76
N VAL A 290 13.89 -25.36 -16.94
CA VAL A 290 15.24 -25.23 -16.34
C VAL A 290 15.54 -26.41 -15.42
N ALA A 291 14.59 -26.81 -14.57
CA ALA A 291 14.74 -27.93 -13.65
C ALA A 291 14.94 -29.29 -14.39
N THR A 292 14.40 -29.40 -15.60
CA THR A 292 14.46 -30.65 -16.42
C THR A 292 15.39 -30.53 -17.63
N ASN A 293 16.09 -29.41 -17.77
CA ASN A 293 17.02 -29.11 -18.88
C ASN A 293 16.40 -29.27 -20.28
N ARG A 294 15.17 -28.72 -20.48
CA ARG A 294 14.41 -28.82 -21.74
C ARG A 294 14.31 -27.49 -22.45
N SER A 295 15.21 -27.24 -23.42
CA SER A 295 15.32 -25.99 -24.17
C SER A 295 14.03 -25.64 -24.96
N GLU A 296 13.33 -26.64 -25.51
CA GLU A 296 12.07 -26.38 -26.25
C GLU A 296 10.99 -25.82 -25.35
N ASP A 297 10.88 -26.28 -24.11
CA ASP A 297 9.93 -25.75 -23.14
C ASP A 297 10.30 -24.32 -22.72
N ILE A 298 11.61 -23.97 -22.67
CA ILE A 298 12.02 -22.58 -22.44
C ILE A 298 11.49 -21.67 -23.58
N ARG A 299 11.58 -22.12 -24.85
CA ARG A 299 11.02 -21.38 -26.00
C ARG A 299 9.50 -21.27 -25.93
N ARG A 300 8.82 -22.32 -25.46
CA ARG A 300 7.38 -22.27 -25.20
C ARG A 300 7.03 -21.25 -24.12
N ALA A 301 7.80 -21.19 -23.04
CA ALA A 301 7.63 -20.18 -21.98
C ALA A 301 7.75 -18.75 -22.53
N GLN A 302 8.72 -18.50 -23.43
CA GLN A 302 8.89 -17.18 -24.07
C GLN A 302 7.64 -16.70 -24.79
N LEU A 303 6.83 -17.59 -25.38
CA LEU A 303 5.59 -17.20 -26.05
C LEU A 303 4.54 -16.66 -25.08
N SER A 304 4.32 -17.33 -23.96
CA SER A 304 3.38 -16.87 -22.92
C SER A 304 3.88 -15.57 -22.28
N LEU A 305 5.18 -15.45 -21.99
CA LEU A 305 5.80 -14.24 -21.43
C LEU A 305 5.72 -13.07 -22.41
N ALA A 306 6.00 -13.25 -23.70
CA ALA A 306 5.89 -12.20 -24.70
C ALA A 306 4.44 -11.71 -24.84
N LYS A 307 3.45 -12.62 -24.81
CA LYS A 307 2.04 -12.24 -24.78
C LYS A 307 1.71 -11.43 -23.53
N ALA A 308 2.19 -11.85 -22.35
CA ALA A 308 1.96 -11.13 -21.09
C ALA A 308 2.50 -9.70 -21.14
N SER A 309 3.70 -9.51 -21.68
CA SER A 309 4.36 -8.19 -21.74
C SER A 309 3.61 -7.17 -22.60
N VAL A 310 2.81 -7.60 -23.58
CA VAL A 310 2.02 -6.72 -24.45
C VAL A 310 0.55 -6.66 -24.06
N THR A 311 0.05 -7.63 -23.28
CA THR A 311 -1.36 -7.67 -22.82
C THR A 311 -1.59 -6.69 -21.67
N ASP A 312 -0.56 -6.49 -20.81
CA ASP A 312 -0.60 -5.54 -19.70
C ASP A 312 -0.30 -4.12 -20.21
N ALA A 313 -1.28 -3.53 -20.90
CA ALA A 313 -1.13 -2.22 -21.54
C ALA A 313 -0.90 -1.06 -20.55
N VAL A 314 -1.19 -1.24 -19.28
CA VAL A 314 -0.98 -0.23 -18.21
C VAL A 314 0.41 -0.36 -17.59
N GLY A 315 1.14 -1.45 -17.89
CA GLY A 315 2.47 -1.67 -17.40
C GLY A 315 2.54 -1.97 -15.90
N GLY A 316 2.04 -3.15 -15.50
CA GLY A 316 2.00 -3.58 -14.11
C GLY A 316 3.00 -4.69 -13.77
N GLU A 317 2.76 -5.35 -12.65
CA GLU A 317 3.57 -6.48 -12.14
C GLU A 317 3.65 -7.64 -13.13
N ALA A 318 2.60 -7.90 -13.91
CA ALA A 318 2.60 -8.97 -14.91
C ALA A 318 3.61 -8.69 -16.03
N SER A 319 3.67 -7.45 -16.51
CA SER A 319 4.63 -7.03 -17.53
C SER A 319 6.06 -7.02 -16.98
N ALA A 320 6.27 -6.55 -15.75
CA ALA A 320 7.57 -6.60 -15.09
C ALA A 320 8.08 -8.04 -14.93
N LYS A 321 7.24 -8.97 -14.44
CA LYS A 321 7.53 -10.41 -14.33
C LYS A 321 7.86 -10.99 -15.69
N ALA A 322 7.04 -10.70 -16.70
CA ALA A 322 7.21 -11.24 -18.05
C ALA A 322 8.57 -10.83 -18.65
N ASN A 323 8.91 -9.54 -18.62
CA ASN A 323 10.20 -9.07 -19.12
C ASN A 323 11.38 -9.64 -18.34
N TYR A 324 11.27 -9.76 -17.01
CA TYR A 324 12.31 -10.41 -16.22
C TYR A 324 12.57 -11.84 -16.66
N TYR A 325 11.52 -12.66 -16.85
CA TYR A 325 11.68 -14.05 -17.27
C TYR A 325 12.03 -14.19 -18.75
N LEU A 326 11.67 -13.23 -19.62
CA LEU A 326 12.20 -13.18 -20.99
C LEU A 326 13.72 -13.02 -20.98
N GLY A 327 14.25 -12.09 -20.18
CA GLY A 327 15.69 -11.97 -19.98
C GLY A 327 16.33 -13.26 -19.45
N ARG A 328 15.75 -13.85 -18.39
CA ARG A 328 16.21 -15.12 -17.82
C ARG A 328 16.21 -16.27 -18.85
N SER A 329 15.20 -16.33 -19.70
CA SER A 329 15.07 -17.37 -20.70
C SER A 329 16.17 -17.31 -21.78
N LEU A 330 16.55 -16.10 -22.18
CA LEU A 330 17.70 -15.91 -23.11
C LEU A 330 19.01 -16.36 -22.48
N VAL A 331 19.23 -16.02 -21.19
CA VAL A 331 20.43 -16.49 -20.47
C VAL A 331 20.44 -18.01 -20.36
N ALA A 332 19.30 -18.65 -20.06
CA ALA A 332 19.21 -20.11 -19.90
C ALA A 332 19.38 -20.86 -21.24
N LEU A 333 18.92 -20.31 -22.34
CA LEU A 333 19.12 -20.90 -23.68
C LEU A 333 20.56 -20.76 -24.15
N GLY A 334 21.25 -19.69 -23.75
CA GLY A 334 22.59 -19.39 -24.27
C GLY A 334 22.58 -18.90 -25.73
N PRO A 335 23.73 -18.95 -26.42
CA PRO A 335 23.86 -18.50 -27.81
C PRO A 335 23.17 -19.48 -28.77
N ASP A 336 22.39 -18.97 -29.72
CA ASP A 336 21.79 -19.77 -30.80
C ASP A 336 22.82 -20.12 -31.89
N LYS A 337 23.86 -19.30 -32.04
CA LYS A 337 24.97 -19.50 -32.97
C LYS A 337 26.22 -18.76 -32.49
N GLU A 338 27.37 -19.09 -33.06
CA GLU A 338 28.61 -18.38 -32.79
C GLU A 338 28.44 -16.85 -33.07
N GLY A 339 28.89 -16.01 -32.13
CA GLY A 339 28.74 -14.56 -32.20
C GLY A 339 27.37 -14.01 -31.81
N ASP A 340 26.43 -14.85 -31.31
CA ASP A 340 25.14 -14.36 -30.83
C ASP A 340 25.31 -13.47 -29.60
N ASN A 341 24.60 -12.34 -29.61
CA ASN A 341 24.60 -11.34 -28.54
C ASN A 341 23.50 -11.59 -27.49
N PHE A 342 23.19 -12.86 -27.21
CA PHE A 342 22.08 -13.23 -26.29
C PHE A 342 22.15 -12.52 -24.92
N LYS A 343 23.35 -12.29 -24.38
CA LYS A 343 23.53 -11.53 -23.12
C LYS A 343 23.09 -10.08 -23.26
N GLN A 344 23.41 -9.42 -24.38
CA GLN A 344 22.98 -8.05 -24.62
C GLN A 344 21.46 -7.97 -24.77
N ARG A 345 20.84 -8.95 -25.46
CA ARG A 345 19.38 -9.05 -25.57
C ARG A 345 18.71 -9.30 -24.20
N ALA A 346 19.28 -10.18 -23.37
CA ALA A 346 18.80 -10.44 -22.02
C ALA A 346 18.88 -9.18 -21.15
N ASN A 347 20.01 -8.45 -21.22
CA ASN A 347 20.18 -7.19 -20.50
C ASN A 347 19.19 -6.10 -20.95
N ALA A 348 18.79 -6.06 -22.22
CA ALA A 348 17.75 -5.14 -22.68
C ALA A 348 16.40 -5.41 -21.98
N TYR A 349 16.01 -6.68 -21.83
CA TYR A 349 14.81 -7.04 -21.06
C TYR A 349 14.93 -6.66 -19.59
N PHE A 350 16.07 -6.93 -18.93
CA PHE A 350 16.30 -6.51 -17.54
C PHE A 350 16.25 -4.99 -17.40
N GLN A 351 16.80 -4.24 -18.37
CA GLN A 351 16.76 -2.79 -18.34
C GLN A 351 15.34 -2.24 -18.46
N ILE A 352 14.47 -2.85 -19.31
CA ILE A 352 13.04 -2.51 -19.37
C ILE A 352 12.40 -2.64 -17.98
N VAL A 353 12.75 -3.70 -17.23
CA VAL A 353 12.18 -3.89 -15.86
C VAL A 353 12.72 -2.83 -14.91
N VAL A 354 14.01 -2.53 -14.95
CA VAL A 354 14.64 -1.56 -14.04
C VAL A 354 14.11 -0.15 -14.25
N ASP A 355 13.94 0.26 -15.51
CA ASP A 355 13.52 1.63 -15.86
C ASP A 355 12.00 1.80 -15.79
N GLY A 356 11.26 0.81 -16.28
CA GLY A 356 9.80 0.87 -16.38
C GLY A 356 9.07 0.54 -15.07
N TYR A 357 9.68 -0.25 -14.19
CA TYR A 357 9.03 -0.76 -12.97
C TYR A 357 9.93 -0.66 -11.74
N PRO A 358 10.50 0.52 -11.42
CA PRO A 358 11.58 0.67 -10.43
C PRO A 358 11.18 0.25 -9.00
N THR A 359 9.89 0.27 -8.68
CA THR A 359 9.35 -0.11 -7.37
C THR A 359 8.94 -1.59 -7.27
N SER A 360 8.94 -2.31 -8.41
CA SER A 360 8.61 -3.73 -8.44
C SER A 360 9.75 -4.59 -7.86
N ARG A 361 9.38 -5.71 -7.23
CA ARG A 361 10.35 -6.73 -6.80
C ARG A 361 11.22 -7.23 -7.97
N TRP A 362 10.68 -7.24 -9.18
CA TRP A 362 11.37 -7.69 -10.38
C TRP A 362 12.51 -6.77 -10.79
N ALA A 363 12.44 -5.46 -10.48
CA ALA A 363 13.53 -4.52 -10.75
C ALA A 363 14.78 -4.85 -9.92
N ALA A 364 14.61 -5.21 -8.64
CA ALA A 364 15.73 -5.63 -7.80
C ALA A 364 16.36 -6.91 -8.31
N LEU A 365 15.56 -7.89 -8.74
CA LEU A 365 16.03 -9.13 -9.33
C LEU A 365 16.73 -8.91 -10.69
N ALA A 366 16.18 -8.05 -11.54
CA ALA A 366 16.78 -7.69 -12.82
C ALA A 366 18.16 -7.02 -12.66
N LYS A 367 18.30 -6.09 -11.72
CA LYS A 367 19.61 -5.48 -11.37
C LYS A 367 20.62 -6.52 -10.92
N ALA A 368 20.19 -7.51 -10.13
CA ALA A 368 21.06 -8.59 -9.68
C ALA A 368 21.51 -9.51 -10.84
N GLU A 369 20.67 -9.72 -11.86
CA GLU A 369 21.06 -10.48 -13.05
C GLU A 369 22.02 -9.69 -13.94
N GLN A 370 21.84 -8.36 -14.09
CA GLN A 370 22.75 -7.49 -14.85
C GLN A 370 24.16 -7.41 -14.26
N ALA A 371 24.31 -7.66 -12.95
CA ALA A 371 25.57 -7.63 -12.24
C ALA A 371 26.43 -8.92 -12.41
N LYS A 372 25.87 -9.99 -13.04
CA LYS A 372 26.53 -11.27 -13.29
C LYS A 372 27.23 -11.28 -14.67
#